data_1fd634816d77be66932d28738d715a8d
#
_entry.id   1fd634816d77be66932d28738d715a8d
#
_cell.length_a   1.000
_cell.length_b   1.000
_cell.length_c   1.000
_cell.angle_alpha   90.00
_cell.angle_beta   90.00
_cell.angle_gamma   90.00
#
_symmetry.space_group_name_H-M   'P 1'
#
loop_
_entity.id
_entity.type
_entity.pdbx_description
1 polymer ?
#
loop_
_entity_poly.entity_id
_entity_poly.type
_entity_poly.pdbx_seq_one_letter_code
_entity_poly.pdbx_strand_id
1 'polypeptide(L)'
;MPAQLGNPLAMAVANRDTQTLEMVRASVSHKNVMLAYQPVVQAQNPNRIAFFEALIRVLDDTQRVIPAREFITVIEETELGREIDCLALQRGLTAMVKVPNLRLSINMSARSIAYRPWMQVLNRFLNQNPSLAERLILEITERSTMLVPELVARFMS
;
A
#
# COMPACT_ATOMS: atom_id res chain seq x y z
N MET A 1 21.02 31.02 -28.82
CA MET A 1 20.24 29.80 -28.74
C MET A 1 18.92 30.14 -28.06
N PRO A 2 17.78 30.09 -28.73
CA PRO A 2 16.52 30.31 -28.02
C PRO A 2 16.28 29.09 -27.08
N ALA A 3 16.01 29.37 -25.81
CA ALA A 3 15.54 28.41 -24.87
C ALA A 3 14.29 27.73 -25.43
N GLN A 4 14.30 26.41 -25.55
CA GLN A 4 13.10 25.61 -25.82
C GLN A 4 12.10 25.92 -24.73
N LEU A 5 11.14 26.80 -25.03
CA LEU A 5 9.95 27.00 -24.21
C LEU A 5 9.26 25.63 -24.15
N GLY A 6 9.36 24.96 -23.01
CA GLY A 6 8.75 23.69 -22.77
C GLY A 6 7.26 23.76 -23.14
N ASN A 7 6.75 22.68 -23.73
CA ASN A 7 5.34 22.56 -24.13
C ASN A 7 4.44 22.93 -22.92
N PRO A 8 3.58 23.96 -23.03
CA PRO A 8 2.75 24.43 -21.91
C PRO A 8 1.92 23.32 -21.27
N LEU A 9 1.49 22.33 -22.06
CA LEU A 9 0.76 21.17 -21.60
C LEU A 9 1.65 20.26 -20.72
N ALA A 10 2.90 20.02 -21.15
CA ALA A 10 3.85 19.23 -20.37
C ALA A 10 4.19 19.90 -19.04
N MET A 11 4.31 21.23 -19.02
CA MET A 11 4.51 22.00 -17.79
C MET A 11 3.30 21.93 -16.86
N ALA A 12 2.09 22.03 -17.40
CA ALA A 12 0.86 21.93 -16.61
C ALA A 12 0.70 20.53 -15.98
N VAL A 13 1.03 19.47 -16.74
CA VAL A 13 1.02 18.08 -16.23
C VAL A 13 2.06 17.91 -15.12
N ALA A 14 3.30 18.36 -15.34
CA ALA A 14 4.36 18.25 -14.32
C ALA A 14 4.02 19.01 -13.03
N ASN A 15 3.42 20.20 -13.14
CA ASN A 15 2.96 20.96 -11.98
C ASN A 15 1.84 20.23 -11.21
N ARG A 16 0.88 19.63 -11.93
CA ARG A 16 -0.19 18.84 -11.34
C ARG A 16 0.37 17.63 -10.59
N ASP A 17 1.31 16.91 -11.21
CA ASP A 17 1.93 15.73 -10.59
C ASP A 17 2.70 16.12 -9.32
N THR A 18 3.42 17.23 -9.34
CA THR A 18 4.13 17.77 -8.17
C THR A 18 3.16 18.10 -7.05
N GLN A 19 2.05 18.79 -7.35
CA GLN A 19 1.02 19.14 -6.36
C GLN A 19 0.37 17.90 -5.75
N THR A 20 0.08 16.88 -6.58
CA THR A 20 -0.48 15.61 -6.13
C THR A 20 0.49 14.91 -5.17
N LEU A 21 1.78 14.85 -5.50
CA LEU A 21 2.80 14.26 -4.62
C LEU A 21 2.94 14.99 -3.30
N GLU A 22 2.88 16.31 -3.28
CA GLU A 22 2.90 17.11 -2.05
C GLU A 22 1.68 16.81 -1.18
N MET A 23 0.48 16.72 -1.78
CA MET A 23 -0.74 16.33 -1.07
C MET A 23 -0.61 14.92 -0.47
N VAL A 24 -0.14 13.96 -1.25
CA VAL A 24 0.06 12.57 -0.78
C VAL A 24 1.07 12.54 0.36
N ARG A 25 2.19 13.23 0.24
CA ARG A 25 3.22 13.32 1.28
C ARG A 25 2.67 13.90 2.58
N ALA A 26 1.92 15.00 2.50
CA ALA A 26 1.28 15.62 3.67
C ALA A 26 0.27 14.68 4.32
N SER A 27 -0.57 14.02 3.52
CA SER A 27 -1.58 13.07 4.00
C SER A 27 -0.95 11.87 4.71
N VAL A 28 0.11 11.29 4.15
CA VAL A 28 0.85 10.16 4.75
C VAL A 28 1.51 10.59 6.06
N SER A 29 2.13 11.76 6.09
CA SER A 29 2.74 12.35 7.30
C SER A 29 1.73 12.52 8.44
N HIS A 30 0.50 12.91 8.14
CA HIS A 30 -0.60 13.02 9.11
C HIS A 30 -1.37 11.70 9.30
N LYS A 31 -0.95 10.59 8.68
CA LYS A 31 -1.64 9.29 8.71
C LYS A 31 -3.10 9.38 8.25
N ASN A 32 -3.37 10.30 7.34
CA ASN A 32 -4.70 10.53 6.77
C ASN A 32 -4.99 9.51 5.66
N VAL A 33 -5.16 8.28 6.07
CA VAL A 33 -5.40 7.12 5.21
C VAL A 33 -6.52 6.26 5.78
N MET A 34 -7.21 5.54 4.91
CA MET A 34 -8.19 4.54 5.29
C MET A 34 -7.99 3.27 4.47
N LEU A 35 -8.62 2.17 4.91
CA LEU A 35 -8.72 0.95 4.11
C LEU A 35 -10.14 0.81 3.57
N ALA A 36 -10.24 0.57 2.28
CA ALA A 36 -11.43 0.01 1.66
C ALA A 36 -11.27 -1.52 1.62
N TYR A 37 -12.35 -2.25 1.83
CA TYR A 37 -12.35 -3.72 1.86
C TYR A 37 -13.14 -4.24 0.68
N GLN A 38 -12.49 -5.03 -0.16
CA GLN A 38 -13.11 -5.69 -1.29
C GLN A 38 -13.25 -7.19 -1.03
N PRO A 39 -14.47 -7.76 -1.06
CA PRO A 39 -14.63 -9.18 -0.84
C PRO A 39 -14.08 -9.97 -2.04
N VAL A 40 -13.31 -11.01 -1.74
CA VAL A 40 -12.85 -12.01 -2.70
C VAL A 40 -13.62 -13.28 -2.43
N VAL A 41 -14.35 -13.76 -3.43
CA VAL A 41 -15.24 -14.92 -3.32
C VAL A 41 -14.61 -16.18 -3.88
N GLN A 42 -15.12 -17.34 -3.47
CA GLN A 42 -14.68 -18.63 -4.01
C GLN A 42 -15.25 -18.82 -5.42
N ALA A 43 -14.40 -19.19 -6.37
CA ALA A 43 -14.81 -19.42 -7.77
C ALA A 43 -15.92 -20.47 -7.91
N GLN A 44 -15.87 -21.52 -7.08
CA GLN A 44 -16.86 -22.59 -7.07
C GLN A 44 -18.13 -22.25 -6.30
N ASN A 45 -18.09 -21.24 -5.43
CA ASN A 45 -19.23 -20.76 -4.65
C ASN A 45 -19.16 -19.24 -4.47
N PRO A 46 -19.66 -18.44 -5.43
CA PRO A 46 -19.57 -16.99 -5.39
C PRO A 46 -20.30 -16.33 -4.21
N ASN A 47 -21.18 -17.05 -3.53
CA ASN A 47 -21.86 -16.57 -2.32
C ASN A 47 -20.98 -16.70 -1.06
N ARG A 48 -19.83 -17.36 -1.16
CA ARG A 48 -18.90 -17.54 -0.04
C ARG A 48 -17.67 -16.67 -0.19
N ILE A 49 -17.51 -15.74 0.73
CA ILE A 49 -16.30 -14.90 0.83
C ILE A 49 -15.15 -15.77 1.33
N ALA A 50 -14.03 -15.76 0.60
CA ALA A 50 -12.81 -16.44 0.99
C ALA A 50 -11.97 -15.56 1.92
N PHE A 51 -11.82 -14.29 1.56
CA PHE A 51 -11.11 -13.25 2.33
C PHE A 51 -11.51 -11.86 1.81
N PHE A 52 -11.02 -10.82 2.44
CA PHE A 52 -11.14 -9.44 1.96
C PHE A 52 -9.78 -8.93 1.50
N GLU A 53 -9.75 -8.19 0.41
CA GLU A 53 -8.58 -7.41 0.01
C GLU A 53 -8.66 -6.02 0.64
N ALA A 54 -7.59 -5.63 1.33
CA ALA A 54 -7.46 -4.30 1.92
C ALA A 54 -6.79 -3.36 0.93
N LEU A 55 -7.54 -2.39 0.46
CA LEU A 55 -7.09 -1.38 -0.50
C LEU A 55 -6.91 -0.04 0.20
N ILE A 56 -5.66 0.38 0.35
CA ILE A 56 -5.37 1.66 0.99
C ILE A 56 -5.90 2.83 0.15
N ARG A 57 -6.46 3.82 0.84
CA ARG A 57 -6.91 5.09 0.29
C ARG A 57 -6.19 6.21 1.03
N VAL A 58 -5.52 7.07 0.29
CA VAL A 58 -4.94 8.30 0.80
C VAL A 58 -5.96 9.41 0.66
N LEU A 59 -6.17 10.17 1.72
CA LEU A 59 -7.18 11.22 1.78
C LEU A 59 -6.50 12.59 1.76
N ASP A 60 -7.08 13.54 1.04
CA ASP A 60 -6.66 14.93 1.10
C ASP A 60 -7.12 15.60 2.41
N ASP A 61 -6.84 16.87 2.58
CA ASP A 61 -7.23 17.67 3.74
C ASP A 61 -8.75 17.87 3.86
N THR A 62 -9.49 17.68 2.76
CA THR A 62 -10.95 17.70 2.73
C THR A 62 -11.59 16.31 2.89
N GLN A 63 -10.82 15.29 3.22
CA GLN A 63 -11.23 13.90 3.37
C GLN A 63 -11.71 13.24 2.07
N ARG A 64 -11.27 13.73 0.92
CA ARG A 64 -11.52 13.09 -0.39
C ARG A 64 -10.39 12.14 -0.72
N VAL A 65 -10.73 11.04 -1.38
CA VAL A 65 -9.74 10.07 -1.85
C VAL A 65 -8.91 10.68 -2.97
N ILE A 66 -7.59 10.70 -2.80
CA ILE A 66 -6.64 10.99 -3.87
C ILE A 66 -6.51 9.72 -4.72
N PRO A 67 -6.86 9.74 -6.02
CA PRO A 67 -6.82 8.53 -6.85
C PRO A 67 -5.40 7.95 -6.94
N ALA A 68 -5.24 6.66 -6.59
CA ALA A 68 -3.94 5.99 -6.59
C ALA A 68 -3.23 6.07 -7.94
N ARG A 69 -3.97 6.00 -9.06
CA ARG A 69 -3.43 6.15 -10.42
C ARG A 69 -2.67 7.47 -10.65
N GLU A 70 -2.93 8.50 -9.85
CA GLU A 70 -2.28 9.81 -10.00
C GLU A 70 -0.91 9.88 -9.35
N PHE A 71 -0.58 8.95 -8.44
CA PHE A 71 0.68 9.00 -7.71
C PHE A 71 1.42 7.65 -7.57
N ILE A 72 0.72 6.51 -7.70
CA ILE A 72 1.28 5.21 -7.30
C ILE A 72 2.57 4.86 -8.06
N THR A 73 2.60 5.08 -9.37
CA THR A 73 3.77 4.76 -10.20
C THR A 73 5.00 5.61 -9.87
N VAL A 74 4.79 6.82 -9.37
CA VAL A 74 5.88 7.74 -9.03
C VAL A 74 6.48 7.40 -7.66
N ILE A 75 5.65 6.93 -6.73
CA ILE A 75 6.07 6.71 -5.34
C ILE A 75 6.46 5.26 -5.03
N GLU A 76 6.03 4.27 -5.84
CA GLU A 76 6.21 2.86 -5.50
C GLU A 76 7.67 2.45 -5.26
N GLU A 77 8.61 3.14 -5.89
CA GLU A 77 10.05 2.92 -5.70
C GLU A 77 10.69 3.87 -4.67
N THR A 78 9.93 4.77 -4.09
CA THR A 78 10.40 5.76 -3.11
C THR A 78 10.11 5.32 -1.68
N GLU A 79 10.71 6.02 -0.72
CA GLU A 79 10.42 5.81 0.70
C GLU A 79 8.94 6.08 1.04
N LEU A 80 8.31 7.05 0.39
CA LEU A 80 6.90 7.35 0.56
C LEU A 80 6.00 6.14 0.26
N GLY A 81 6.33 5.34 -0.76
CA GLY A 81 5.63 4.08 -1.05
C GLY A 81 5.75 3.09 0.10
N ARG A 82 6.92 2.97 0.71
CA ARG A 82 7.15 2.10 1.87
C ARG A 82 6.43 2.59 3.13
N GLU A 83 6.32 3.91 3.32
CA GLU A 83 5.52 4.48 4.41
C GLU A 83 4.03 4.17 4.23
N ILE A 84 3.52 4.24 3.01
CA ILE A 84 2.14 3.83 2.67
C ILE A 84 1.93 2.34 2.96
N ASP A 85 2.86 1.47 2.57
CA ASP A 85 2.80 0.04 2.87
C ASP A 85 2.80 -0.22 4.38
N CYS A 86 3.57 0.55 5.17
CA CYS A 86 3.53 0.48 6.63
C CYS A 86 2.16 0.84 7.20
N LEU A 87 1.54 1.91 6.69
CA LEU A 87 0.22 2.35 7.14
C LEU A 87 -0.86 1.33 6.76
N ALA A 88 -0.79 0.76 5.54
CA ALA A 88 -1.70 -0.29 5.10
C ALA A 88 -1.61 -1.52 6.02
N LEU A 89 -0.39 -1.99 6.29
CA LEU A 89 -0.14 -3.11 7.19
C LEU A 89 -0.67 -2.83 8.60
N GLN A 90 -0.32 -1.69 9.17
CA GLN A 90 -0.75 -1.33 10.53
C GLN A 90 -2.26 -1.24 10.65
N ARG A 91 -2.95 -0.62 9.70
CA ARG A 91 -4.41 -0.50 9.67
C ARG A 91 -5.07 -1.86 9.50
N GLY A 92 -4.56 -2.68 8.57
CA GLY A 92 -5.07 -4.03 8.32
C GLY A 92 -4.94 -4.95 9.53
N LEU A 93 -3.75 -5.01 10.13
CA LEU A 93 -3.51 -5.83 11.32
C LEU A 93 -4.35 -5.36 12.52
N THR A 94 -4.53 -4.05 12.69
CA THR A 94 -5.42 -3.50 13.71
C THR A 94 -6.87 -3.95 13.50
N ALA A 95 -7.35 -3.96 12.25
CA ALA A 95 -8.70 -4.47 11.93
C ALA A 95 -8.82 -5.96 12.23
N MET A 96 -7.81 -6.77 11.89
CA MET A 96 -7.80 -8.20 12.15
C MET A 96 -7.76 -8.56 13.64
N VAL A 97 -7.13 -7.74 14.47
CA VAL A 97 -7.16 -7.89 15.93
C VAL A 97 -8.58 -7.65 16.47
N LYS A 98 -9.28 -6.64 15.94
CA LYS A 98 -10.64 -6.29 16.35
C LYS A 98 -11.70 -7.27 15.86
N VAL A 99 -11.45 -7.93 14.72
CA VAL A 99 -12.39 -8.86 14.07
C VAL A 99 -11.75 -10.24 13.97
N PRO A 100 -12.00 -11.15 14.92
CA PRO A 100 -11.27 -12.42 15.06
C PRO A 100 -11.32 -13.36 13.86
N ASN A 101 -12.37 -13.30 13.07
CA ASN A 101 -12.57 -14.18 11.91
C ASN A 101 -12.20 -13.52 10.57
N LEU A 102 -11.71 -12.28 10.61
CA LEU A 102 -11.32 -11.55 9.41
C LEU A 102 -10.06 -12.17 8.81
N ARG A 103 -10.17 -12.65 7.57
CA ARG A 103 -9.03 -12.99 6.71
C ARG A 103 -8.81 -11.83 5.76
N LEU A 104 -7.59 -11.33 5.70
CA LEU A 104 -7.27 -10.09 5.00
C LEU A 104 -6.04 -10.26 4.13
N SER A 105 -6.13 -9.85 2.86
CA SER A 105 -4.96 -9.64 2.03
C SER A 105 -4.56 -8.16 2.03
N ILE A 106 -3.25 -7.92 2.06
CA ILE A 106 -2.65 -6.58 2.07
C ILE A 106 -1.59 -6.53 0.99
N ASN A 107 -1.73 -5.57 0.10
CA ASN A 107 -0.76 -5.31 -0.96
C ASN A 107 0.49 -4.63 -0.39
N MET A 108 1.65 -5.00 -0.92
CA MET A 108 2.93 -4.39 -0.56
C MET A 108 3.93 -4.43 -1.70
N SER A 109 4.87 -3.51 -1.71
CA SER A 109 6.06 -3.59 -2.54
C SER A 109 7.06 -4.59 -1.94
N ALA A 110 7.75 -5.37 -2.80
CA ALA A 110 8.85 -6.22 -2.35
C ALA A 110 9.96 -5.43 -1.63
N ARG A 111 10.14 -4.16 -1.94
CA ARG A 111 11.10 -3.27 -1.26
C ARG A 111 10.75 -3.03 0.20
N SER A 112 9.49 -3.17 0.59
CA SER A 112 9.04 -3.01 1.99
C SER A 112 9.56 -4.12 2.89
N ILE A 113 9.91 -5.29 2.36
CA ILE A 113 10.55 -6.39 3.10
C ILE A 113 11.87 -5.93 3.76
N ALA A 114 12.67 -5.13 3.04
CA ALA A 114 13.92 -4.58 3.58
C ALA A 114 13.73 -3.29 4.39
N TYR A 115 12.52 -2.75 4.44
CA TYR A 115 12.21 -1.52 5.16
C TYR A 115 11.94 -1.84 6.63
N ARG A 116 12.89 -1.48 7.46
CA ARG A 116 12.86 -1.81 8.89
C ARG A 116 11.56 -1.44 9.62
N PRO A 117 10.95 -0.25 9.41
CA PRO A 117 9.69 0.09 10.06
C PRO A 117 8.55 -0.88 9.70
N TRP A 118 8.48 -1.34 8.43
CA TRP A 118 7.47 -2.30 7.99
C TRP A 118 7.62 -3.64 8.71
N MET A 119 8.84 -4.18 8.76
CA MET A 119 9.13 -5.43 9.47
C MET A 119 8.88 -5.31 10.98
N GLN A 120 9.15 -4.16 11.58
CA GLN A 120 8.84 -3.92 12.99
C GLN A 120 7.33 -3.95 13.26
N VAL A 121 6.52 -3.37 12.37
CA VAL A 121 5.05 -3.43 12.48
C VAL A 121 4.58 -4.88 12.41
N LEU A 122 5.02 -5.64 11.39
CA LEU A 122 4.65 -7.05 11.23
C LEU A 122 5.00 -7.88 12.46
N ASN A 123 6.26 -7.85 12.87
CA ASN A 123 6.75 -8.64 13.99
C ASN A 123 6.06 -8.29 15.31
N ARG A 124 5.82 -7.02 15.57
CA ARG A 124 5.12 -6.57 16.78
C ARG A 124 3.70 -7.16 16.86
N PHE A 125 2.94 -7.07 15.77
CA PHE A 125 1.57 -7.60 15.76
C PHE A 125 1.53 -9.12 15.85
N LEU A 126 2.41 -9.83 15.12
CA LEU A 126 2.45 -11.30 15.15
C LEU A 126 2.90 -11.84 16.51
N ASN A 127 3.86 -11.18 17.17
CA ASN A 127 4.30 -11.57 18.50
C ASN A 127 3.21 -11.38 19.57
N GLN A 128 2.41 -10.32 19.45
CA GLN A 128 1.29 -10.06 20.37
C GLN A 128 0.06 -10.91 20.08
N ASN A 129 -0.15 -11.29 18.83
CA ASN A 129 -1.32 -11.99 18.33
C ASN A 129 -0.92 -13.06 17.30
N PRO A 130 -0.36 -14.21 17.71
CA PRO A 130 0.16 -15.22 16.77
C PRO A 130 -0.86 -15.75 15.78
N SER A 131 -2.14 -15.79 16.14
CA SER A 131 -3.24 -16.23 15.26
C SER A 131 -3.45 -15.35 14.03
N LEU A 132 -2.87 -14.15 13.99
CA LEU A 132 -2.93 -13.29 12.80
C LEU A 132 -2.23 -13.93 11.60
N ALA A 133 -1.14 -14.68 11.83
CA ALA A 133 -0.37 -15.33 10.78
C ALA A 133 -1.21 -16.27 9.91
N GLU A 134 -2.20 -16.92 10.49
CA GLU A 134 -3.09 -17.85 9.77
C GLU A 134 -4.14 -17.16 8.89
N ARG A 135 -4.35 -15.88 9.11
CA ARG A 135 -5.42 -15.08 8.48
C ARG A 135 -4.91 -13.95 7.61
N LEU A 136 -3.63 -13.62 7.72
CA LEU A 136 -2.96 -12.58 6.93
C LEU A 136 -2.47 -13.17 5.61
N ILE A 137 -2.77 -12.49 4.52
CA ILE A 137 -2.25 -12.75 3.18
C ILE A 137 -1.47 -11.50 2.76
N LEU A 138 -0.21 -11.66 2.39
CA LEU A 138 0.61 -10.57 1.84
C LEU A 138 0.72 -10.75 0.33
N GLU A 139 0.29 -9.74 -0.42
CA GLU A 139 0.32 -9.74 -1.87
C GLU A 139 1.47 -8.85 -2.38
N ILE A 140 2.36 -9.43 -3.15
CA ILE A 140 3.51 -8.74 -3.74
C ILE A 140 3.33 -8.73 -5.25
N THR A 141 3.40 -7.55 -5.88
CA THR A 141 3.25 -7.45 -7.32
C THR A 141 4.41 -8.11 -8.06
N GLU A 142 4.14 -8.75 -9.19
CA GLU A 142 5.15 -9.39 -10.03
C GLU A 142 6.27 -8.42 -10.41
N ARG A 143 5.91 -7.21 -10.84
CA ARG A 143 6.89 -6.15 -11.17
C ARG A 143 7.83 -5.85 -10.00
N SER A 144 7.29 -5.74 -8.80
CA SER A 144 8.08 -5.49 -7.58
C SER A 144 8.98 -6.67 -7.25
N THR A 145 8.50 -7.90 -7.42
CA THR A 145 9.29 -9.13 -7.21
C THR A 145 10.46 -9.23 -8.17
N MET A 146 10.27 -8.87 -9.44
CA MET A 146 11.34 -8.91 -10.45
C MET A 146 12.47 -7.92 -10.17
N LEU A 147 12.23 -6.86 -9.42
CA LEU A 147 13.26 -5.88 -9.05
C LEU A 147 14.20 -6.38 -7.94
N VAL A 148 13.70 -7.23 -7.05
CA VAL A 148 14.45 -7.74 -5.88
C VAL A 148 14.14 -9.21 -5.59
N PRO A 149 14.36 -10.13 -6.55
CA PRO A 149 13.92 -11.52 -6.46
C PRO A 149 14.54 -12.28 -5.28
N GLU A 150 15.81 -12.04 -4.97
CA GLU A 150 16.49 -12.69 -3.85
C GLU A 150 15.93 -12.30 -2.49
N LEU A 151 15.49 -11.04 -2.35
CA LEU A 151 14.87 -10.54 -1.14
C LEU A 151 13.52 -11.23 -0.91
N VAL A 152 12.71 -11.36 -1.97
CA VAL A 152 11.42 -12.04 -1.91
C VAL A 152 11.59 -13.53 -1.59
N ALA A 153 12.51 -14.22 -2.27
CA ALA A 153 12.77 -15.63 -2.02
C ALA A 153 13.18 -15.89 -0.56
N ARG A 154 14.03 -15.04 0.00
CA ARG A 154 14.46 -15.12 1.40
C ARG A 154 13.33 -14.83 2.40
N PHE A 155 12.41 -13.96 2.05
CA PHE A 155 11.26 -13.62 2.89
C PHE A 155 10.22 -14.75 2.92
N MET A 156 10.11 -15.51 1.82
CA MET A 156 9.16 -16.62 1.67
C MET A 156 9.70 -17.96 2.23
N SER A 157 10.98 -18.05 2.55
CA SER A 157 11.60 -19.25 3.15
C SER A 157 11.42 -19.30 4.66
#